data_41015c0b27ea4227cc012c8bea6f2b11
#
_entry.id   41015c0b27ea4227cc012c8bea6f2b11
#
_cell.length_a   1.000
_cell.length_b   1.000
_cell.length_c   1.000
_cell.angle_alpha   90.00
_cell.angle_beta   90.00
_cell.angle_gamma   90.00
#
_symmetry.space_group_name_H-M   'P 1'
#
loop_
_entity.id
_entity.type
_entity.pdbx_description
1 polymer ?
#
loop_
_entity_poly.entity_id
_entity_poly.type
_entity_poly.pdbx_seq_one_letter_code
_entity_poly.pdbx_strand_id
1 'polypeptide(L)'
;MAYTGVLSSTLLLAQTEEFNETTSIRKASSVAVSLLDKLNTVQDRVGYVLFNTISFDQTLKEAAYCQKPLTPYEIGYIETIFYGNPKRYGFYGERTVPQLTVVTPKSTLHYIDKTGHSLLKGAAVEKYTTIKKLIGDDVILTSGVRAPVKQLHLFLKKMVCEGGDLRETSASIAPPGFTFHGIGDFDIGKVGYGQFNFTSKFEETDVFKKLYHGGYITIRYTSNNPYGVRYEPWHIKVTAGNETA
;
A
#
# COMPACT_ATOMS: atom_id res chain seq x y z
N MET A 1 -42.68 15.66 -41.47
CA MET A 1 -42.06 14.35 -41.17
C MET A 1 -40.56 14.46 -41.27
N ALA A 2 -39.84 14.46 -40.16
CA ALA A 2 -38.43 14.09 -40.08
C ALA A 2 -37.90 14.45 -38.66
N TYR A 3 -38.11 13.57 -37.71
CA TYR A 3 -37.44 13.67 -36.39
C TYR A 3 -37.24 12.25 -35.82
N THR A 4 -36.40 11.43 -36.44
CA THR A 4 -36.12 10.08 -35.95
C THR A 4 -34.67 9.63 -36.12
N GLY A 5 -33.73 10.51 -36.55
CA GLY A 5 -32.36 10.08 -36.86
C GLY A 5 -31.27 10.45 -35.83
N VAL A 6 -31.51 11.42 -34.94
CA VAL A 6 -30.43 11.98 -34.06
C VAL A 6 -30.32 11.25 -32.72
N LEU A 7 -31.41 10.67 -32.22
CA LEU A 7 -31.39 9.95 -30.94
C LEU A 7 -30.68 8.60 -31.01
N SER A 8 -30.59 7.98 -32.17
CA SER A 8 -29.98 6.65 -32.31
C SER A 8 -28.44 6.69 -32.29
N SER A 9 -27.80 7.75 -32.82
CA SER A 9 -26.36 7.89 -32.87
C SER A 9 -25.75 8.25 -31.51
N THR A 10 -26.42 9.10 -30.75
CA THR A 10 -25.95 9.48 -29.40
C THR A 10 -26.08 8.31 -28.43
N LEU A 11 -27.14 7.53 -28.51
CA LEU A 11 -27.35 6.33 -27.71
C LEU A 11 -26.31 5.23 -28.05
N LEU A 12 -26.00 5.06 -29.33
CA LEU A 12 -25.00 4.09 -29.79
C LEU A 12 -23.58 4.49 -29.37
N LEU A 13 -23.22 5.77 -29.40
CA LEU A 13 -21.95 6.29 -28.93
C LEU A 13 -21.83 6.10 -27.42
N ALA A 14 -22.84 6.43 -26.63
CA ALA A 14 -22.85 6.21 -25.18
C ALA A 14 -22.72 4.72 -24.83
N GLN A 15 -23.40 3.82 -25.53
CA GLN A 15 -23.28 2.37 -25.33
C GLN A 15 -21.89 1.83 -25.72
N THR A 16 -21.24 2.38 -26.76
CA THR A 16 -19.89 1.98 -27.16
C THR A 16 -18.84 2.48 -26.19
N GLU A 17 -18.98 3.67 -25.63
CA GLU A 17 -18.09 4.19 -24.57
C GLU A 17 -18.22 3.38 -23.29
N GLU A 18 -19.44 3.09 -22.83
CA GLU A 18 -19.71 2.26 -21.65
C GLU A 18 -19.20 0.81 -21.82
N PHE A 19 -19.37 0.22 -23.03
CA PHE A 19 -18.84 -1.10 -23.36
C PHE A 19 -17.32 -1.11 -23.37
N ASN A 20 -16.66 -0.09 -23.90
CA ASN A 20 -15.21 0.04 -23.92
C ASN A 20 -14.64 0.24 -22.51
N GLU A 21 -15.29 1.05 -21.68
CA GLU A 21 -14.90 1.27 -20.27
C GLU A 21 -15.05 -0.02 -19.47
N THR A 22 -16.19 -0.71 -19.55
CA THR A 22 -16.43 -1.99 -18.88
C THR A 22 -15.43 -3.05 -19.32
N THR A 23 -15.09 -3.11 -20.61
CA THR A 23 -14.09 -4.05 -21.15
C THR A 23 -12.69 -3.72 -20.65
N SER A 24 -12.34 -2.43 -20.55
CA SER A 24 -11.07 -1.94 -20.00
C SER A 24 -10.93 -2.28 -18.53
N ILE A 25 -11.97 -2.07 -17.73
CA ILE A 25 -12.00 -2.42 -16.29
C ILE A 25 -11.85 -3.92 -16.09
N ARG A 26 -12.58 -4.76 -16.85
CA ARG A 26 -12.46 -6.22 -16.78
C ARG A 26 -11.05 -6.70 -17.15
N LYS A 27 -10.43 -6.11 -18.17
CA LYS A 27 -9.06 -6.42 -18.58
C LYS A 27 -8.05 -6.01 -17.51
N ALA A 28 -8.19 -4.83 -16.93
CA ALA A 28 -7.36 -4.38 -15.82
C ALA A 28 -7.48 -5.30 -14.60
N SER A 29 -8.71 -5.73 -14.26
CA SER A 29 -8.96 -6.67 -13.17
C SER A 29 -8.31 -8.05 -13.44
N SER A 30 -8.36 -8.57 -14.66
CA SER A 30 -7.76 -9.87 -15.00
C SER A 30 -6.24 -9.85 -14.89
N VAL A 31 -5.58 -8.77 -15.30
CA VAL A 31 -4.13 -8.58 -15.14
C VAL A 31 -3.76 -8.48 -13.67
N ALA A 32 -4.53 -7.74 -12.89
CA ALA A 32 -4.30 -7.61 -11.46
C ALA A 32 -4.40 -8.97 -10.73
N VAL A 33 -5.38 -9.80 -11.10
CA VAL A 33 -5.53 -11.17 -10.56
C VAL A 33 -4.33 -12.04 -10.93
N SER A 34 -3.90 -12.01 -12.21
CA SER A 34 -2.72 -12.77 -12.67
C SER A 34 -1.45 -12.35 -11.95
N LEU A 35 -1.21 -11.04 -11.83
CA LEU A 35 -0.07 -10.50 -11.09
C LEU A 35 -0.10 -10.86 -9.62
N LEU A 36 -1.26 -10.77 -8.98
CA LEU A 36 -1.42 -11.11 -7.57
C LEU A 36 -1.08 -12.59 -7.32
N ASP A 37 -1.53 -13.51 -8.18
CA ASP A 37 -1.19 -14.93 -8.10
C ASP A 37 0.33 -15.17 -8.20
N LYS A 38 0.99 -14.51 -9.15
CA LYS A 38 2.45 -14.61 -9.33
C LYS A 38 3.21 -14.04 -8.13
N LEU A 39 2.78 -12.88 -7.60
CA LEU A 39 3.41 -12.28 -6.44
C LEU A 39 3.16 -13.09 -5.15
N ASN A 40 2.00 -13.71 -5.00
CA ASN A 40 1.75 -14.67 -3.92
C ASN A 40 2.72 -15.85 -4.02
N THR A 41 2.90 -16.42 -5.21
CA THR A 41 3.85 -17.53 -5.44
C THR A 41 5.29 -17.12 -5.08
N VAL A 42 5.71 -15.91 -5.45
CA VAL A 42 7.02 -15.37 -5.05
C VAL A 42 7.11 -15.22 -3.53
N GLN A 43 6.06 -14.66 -2.89
CA GLN A 43 6.03 -14.49 -1.43
C GLN A 43 6.14 -15.83 -0.70
N ASP A 44 5.40 -16.85 -1.15
CA ASP A 44 5.43 -18.20 -0.55
C ASP A 44 6.81 -18.82 -0.65
N ARG A 45 7.50 -18.59 -1.78
CA ARG A 45 8.86 -19.08 -2.00
C ARG A 45 9.91 -18.40 -1.13
N VAL A 46 9.93 -17.06 -1.12
CA VAL A 46 10.98 -16.30 -0.40
C VAL A 46 10.67 -16.09 1.08
N GLY A 47 9.42 -16.32 1.47
CA GLY A 47 8.91 -16.08 2.82
C GLY A 47 8.50 -14.63 3.06
N TYR A 48 7.58 -14.46 4.00
CA TYR A 48 6.95 -13.17 4.32
C TYR A 48 7.95 -12.07 4.65
N VAL A 49 8.95 -12.37 5.48
CA VAL A 49 9.95 -11.40 5.96
C VAL A 49 10.75 -10.80 4.81
N LEU A 50 11.29 -11.67 3.94
CA LEU A 50 12.09 -11.20 2.79
C LEU A 50 11.21 -10.49 1.76
N PHE A 51 9.98 -10.95 1.57
CA PHE A 51 9.06 -10.33 0.61
C PHE A 51 8.72 -8.87 0.93
N ASN A 52 8.78 -8.44 2.20
CA ASN A 52 8.55 -7.05 2.57
C ASN A 52 9.58 -6.09 1.96
N THR A 53 10.78 -6.58 1.65
CA THR A 53 11.92 -5.76 1.17
C THR A 53 12.55 -6.28 -0.12
N ILE A 54 11.89 -7.24 -0.80
CA ILE A 54 12.36 -7.79 -2.06
C ILE A 54 12.44 -6.70 -3.15
N SER A 55 13.50 -6.70 -3.95
CA SER A 55 13.62 -5.80 -5.10
C SER A 55 12.79 -6.30 -6.29
N PHE A 56 12.48 -5.40 -7.23
CA PHE A 56 11.77 -5.77 -8.45
C PHE A 56 12.55 -6.78 -9.29
N ASP A 57 13.87 -6.58 -9.45
CA ASP A 57 14.74 -7.49 -10.21
C ASP A 57 14.80 -8.90 -9.59
N GLN A 58 14.85 -8.96 -8.24
CA GLN A 58 14.78 -10.25 -7.55
C GLN A 58 13.43 -10.90 -7.73
N THR A 59 12.33 -10.13 -7.69
CA THR A 59 10.98 -10.64 -7.94
C THR A 59 10.85 -11.27 -9.32
N LEU A 60 11.41 -10.64 -10.37
CA LEU A 60 11.40 -11.21 -11.72
C LEU A 60 12.15 -12.56 -11.78
N LYS A 61 13.31 -12.66 -11.11
CA LYS A 61 14.08 -13.91 -11.03
C LYS A 61 13.33 -15.02 -10.29
N GLU A 62 12.73 -14.69 -9.13
CA GLU A 62 11.99 -15.66 -8.34
C GLU A 62 10.72 -16.14 -9.04
N ALA A 63 9.99 -15.25 -9.71
CA ALA A 63 8.83 -15.59 -10.52
C ALA A 63 9.20 -16.54 -11.69
N ALA A 64 10.30 -16.26 -12.38
CA ALA A 64 10.81 -17.13 -13.44
C ALA A 64 11.24 -18.50 -12.89
N TYR A 65 11.91 -18.54 -11.74
CA TYR A 65 12.29 -19.79 -11.09
C TYR A 65 11.06 -20.62 -10.71
N CYS A 66 9.96 -19.99 -10.29
CA CYS A 66 8.69 -20.64 -9.99
C CYS A 66 7.89 -21.03 -11.25
N GLN A 67 8.45 -20.89 -12.43
CA GLN A 67 7.78 -21.15 -13.73
C GLN A 67 6.53 -20.29 -13.95
N LYS A 68 6.47 -19.14 -13.29
CA LYS A 68 5.43 -18.10 -13.42
C LYS A 68 6.05 -16.74 -13.77
N PRO A 69 6.86 -16.62 -14.86
CA PRO A 69 7.47 -15.34 -15.21
C PRO A 69 6.43 -14.26 -15.44
N LEU A 70 6.77 -13.03 -15.13
CA LEU A 70 5.97 -11.89 -15.52
C LEU A 70 6.11 -11.67 -17.02
N THR A 71 4.99 -11.49 -17.70
CA THR A 71 4.96 -11.16 -19.12
C THR A 71 5.34 -9.70 -19.35
N PRO A 72 5.81 -9.31 -20.57
CA PRO A 72 6.04 -7.90 -20.90
C PRO A 72 4.81 -7.01 -20.69
N TYR A 73 3.61 -7.55 -20.92
CA TYR A 73 2.36 -6.83 -20.69
C TYR A 73 2.11 -6.55 -19.20
N GLU A 74 2.36 -7.53 -18.33
CA GLU A 74 2.23 -7.38 -16.87
C GLU A 74 3.28 -6.40 -16.32
N ILE A 75 4.51 -6.43 -16.84
CA ILE A 75 5.55 -5.46 -16.48
C ILE A 75 5.11 -4.05 -16.85
N GLY A 76 4.66 -3.83 -18.09
CA GLY A 76 4.13 -2.54 -18.53
C GLY A 76 2.93 -2.06 -17.70
N TYR A 77 2.08 -2.99 -17.24
CA TYR A 77 0.97 -2.66 -16.34
C TYR A 77 1.48 -2.20 -14.95
N ILE A 78 2.48 -2.88 -14.39
CA ILE A 78 3.14 -2.48 -13.13
C ILE A 78 3.74 -1.07 -13.28
N GLU A 79 4.46 -0.82 -14.37
CA GLU A 79 5.06 0.49 -14.66
C GLU A 79 3.99 1.57 -14.79
N THR A 80 2.86 1.28 -15.43
CA THR A 80 1.73 2.20 -15.54
C THR A 80 1.16 2.59 -14.17
N ILE A 81 1.02 1.63 -13.26
CA ILE A 81 0.56 1.91 -11.88
C ILE A 81 1.65 2.68 -11.12
N PHE A 82 2.91 2.27 -11.24
CA PHE A 82 4.00 2.86 -10.47
C PHE A 82 4.31 4.29 -10.92
N TYR A 83 4.46 4.54 -12.23
CA TYR A 83 4.87 5.84 -12.80
C TYR A 83 3.69 6.75 -13.15
N GLY A 84 2.48 6.23 -13.18
CA GLY A 84 1.27 6.98 -13.50
C GLY A 84 0.97 8.13 -12.55
N ASN A 85 0.00 8.96 -12.91
CA ASN A 85 -0.46 10.07 -12.08
C ASN A 85 -1.64 9.62 -11.21
N PRO A 86 -1.45 9.38 -9.90
CA PRO A 86 -2.49 8.85 -9.03
C PRO A 86 -3.59 9.86 -8.71
N LYS A 87 -3.39 11.14 -9.00
CA LYS A 87 -4.44 12.17 -8.81
C LYS A 87 -5.67 11.91 -9.67
N ARG A 88 -5.51 11.17 -10.78
CA ARG A 88 -6.62 10.79 -11.68
C ARG A 88 -7.67 9.91 -10.99
N TYR A 89 -7.28 9.20 -9.93
CA TYR A 89 -8.18 8.36 -9.15
C TYR A 89 -8.25 8.76 -7.67
N GLY A 90 -7.94 10.04 -7.36
CA GLY A 90 -8.22 10.64 -6.07
C GLY A 90 -7.13 10.48 -5.00
N PHE A 91 -5.93 10.03 -5.36
CA PHE A 91 -4.79 10.00 -4.45
C PHE A 91 -3.87 11.21 -4.70
N TYR A 92 -3.60 11.99 -3.65
CA TYR A 92 -2.87 13.28 -3.73
C TYR A 92 -1.54 13.27 -2.98
N GLY A 93 -1.09 12.10 -2.49
CA GLY A 93 0.20 11.96 -1.82
C GLY A 93 1.39 12.22 -2.75
N GLU A 94 2.52 12.51 -2.16
CA GLU A 94 3.79 12.68 -2.89
C GLU A 94 4.47 11.34 -3.17
N ARG A 95 5.32 11.32 -4.20
CA ARG A 95 6.14 10.16 -4.51
C ARG A 95 7.30 10.06 -3.51
N THR A 96 7.33 8.96 -2.77
CA THR A 96 8.36 8.68 -1.75
C THR A 96 9.51 7.84 -2.30
N VAL A 97 9.26 7.06 -3.36
CA VAL A 97 10.26 6.19 -4.00
C VAL A 97 10.30 6.51 -5.50
N PRO A 98 11.45 6.97 -6.04
CA PRO A 98 11.53 7.49 -7.41
C PRO A 98 11.46 6.40 -8.48
N GLN A 99 11.94 5.18 -8.21
CA GLN A 99 12.07 4.10 -9.19
C GLN A 99 11.53 2.78 -8.63
N LEU A 100 10.90 2.00 -9.51
CA LEU A 100 10.38 0.66 -9.19
C LEU A 100 11.51 -0.30 -8.75
N THR A 101 12.70 -0.12 -9.29
CA THR A 101 13.89 -0.95 -9.04
C THR A 101 14.69 -0.56 -7.80
N VAL A 102 14.22 0.44 -7.03
CA VAL A 102 14.90 0.83 -5.78
C VAL A 102 15.03 -0.36 -4.84
N VAL A 103 16.23 -0.55 -4.33
CA VAL A 103 16.56 -1.59 -3.35
C VAL A 103 16.66 -0.95 -1.97
N THR A 104 15.99 -1.54 -0.99
CA THR A 104 16.18 -1.17 0.41
C THR A 104 17.41 -1.93 0.96
N PRO A 105 18.52 -1.25 1.31
CA PRO A 105 19.71 -1.93 1.79
C PRO A 105 19.45 -2.63 3.13
N LYS A 106 19.82 -3.89 3.24
CA LYS A 106 19.66 -4.65 4.51
C LYS A 106 20.37 -4.00 5.70
N SER A 107 21.49 -3.30 5.45
CA SER A 107 22.24 -2.58 6.48
C SER A 107 21.45 -1.44 7.13
N THR A 108 20.43 -0.89 6.44
CA THR A 108 19.56 0.18 6.97
C THR A 108 18.38 -0.35 7.77
N LEU A 109 18.18 -1.66 7.81
CA LEU A 109 17.04 -2.31 8.44
C LEU A 109 17.38 -2.83 9.85
N HIS A 110 16.40 -2.75 10.73
CA HIS A 110 16.36 -3.39 12.03
C HIS A 110 15.13 -4.29 12.10
N TYR A 111 15.35 -5.61 12.21
CA TYR A 111 14.26 -6.58 12.33
C TYR A 111 13.63 -6.51 13.72
N ILE A 112 12.30 -6.51 13.79
CA ILE A 112 11.56 -6.54 15.05
C ILE A 112 11.06 -7.97 15.29
N ASP A 113 11.62 -8.61 16.30
CA ASP A 113 11.35 -10.02 16.62
C ASP A 113 9.85 -10.32 16.72
N LYS A 114 9.47 -11.51 16.25
CA LYS A 114 8.12 -12.07 16.30
C LYS A 114 7.04 -11.30 15.52
N THR A 115 7.41 -10.26 14.76
CA THR A 115 6.46 -9.46 13.97
C THR A 115 6.49 -9.77 12.47
N GLY A 116 7.61 -10.31 11.98
CA GLY A 116 7.85 -10.50 10.55
C GLY A 116 8.21 -9.20 9.81
N HIS A 117 8.43 -8.10 10.52
CA HIS A 117 8.70 -6.79 9.96
C HIS A 117 10.04 -6.20 10.40
N SER A 118 10.56 -5.30 9.57
CA SER A 118 11.72 -4.48 9.88
C SER A 118 11.35 -3.00 9.85
N LEU A 119 12.06 -2.20 10.64
CA LEU A 119 12.01 -0.74 10.63
C LEU A 119 13.30 -0.19 10.04
N LEU A 120 13.26 1.04 9.51
CA LEU A 120 14.49 1.78 9.23
C LEU A 120 15.21 2.11 10.55
N LYS A 121 16.53 1.91 10.57
CA LYS A 121 17.38 2.30 11.71
C LYS A 121 17.28 3.81 11.96
N GLY A 122 17.49 4.22 13.20
CA GLY A 122 17.34 5.60 13.66
C GLY A 122 15.90 5.89 14.09
N ALA A 123 15.33 6.99 13.63
CA ALA A 123 14.07 7.56 14.14
C ALA A 123 12.89 6.56 14.23
N ALA A 124 12.73 5.66 13.26
CA ALA A 124 11.65 4.68 13.28
C ALA A 124 11.84 3.65 14.43
N VAL A 125 13.06 3.12 14.59
CA VAL A 125 13.40 2.19 15.68
C VAL A 125 13.27 2.87 17.04
N GLU A 126 13.77 4.10 17.18
CA GLU A 126 13.69 4.88 18.40
C GLU A 126 12.23 5.16 18.81
N LYS A 127 11.42 5.58 17.85
CA LYS A 127 9.99 5.80 18.05
C LYS A 127 9.28 4.53 18.50
N TYR A 128 9.50 3.41 17.81
CA TYR A 128 8.89 2.13 18.18
C TYR A 128 9.38 1.62 19.54
N THR A 129 10.66 1.78 19.85
CA THR A 129 11.22 1.44 21.17
C THR A 129 10.56 2.26 22.29
N THR A 130 10.34 3.55 22.06
CA THR A 130 9.61 4.40 23.01
C THR A 130 8.18 3.92 23.20
N ILE A 131 7.47 3.60 22.11
CA ILE A 131 6.11 3.04 22.15
C ILE A 131 6.10 1.75 23.00
N LYS A 132 7.03 0.83 22.75
CA LYS A 132 7.15 -0.43 23.52
C LYS A 132 7.43 -0.19 25.01
N LYS A 133 8.27 0.78 25.36
CA LYS A 133 8.52 1.14 26.78
C LYS A 133 7.27 1.66 27.48
N LEU A 134 6.42 2.41 26.78
CA LEU A 134 5.22 3.02 27.35
C LEU A 134 4.04 2.05 27.50
N ILE A 135 3.88 1.16 26.53
CA ILE A 135 2.72 0.26 26.43
C ILE A 135 3.04 -1.16 26.91
N GLY A 136 4.27 -1.62 26.74
CA GLY A 136 4.65 -3.00 27.04
C GLY A 136 4.26 -3.96 25.93
N ASP A 137 3.80 -5.16 26.31
CA ASP A 137 3.52 -6.25 25.38
C ASP A 137 2.15 -6.14 24.69
N ASP A 138 1.31 -5.20 25.10
CA ASP A 138 0.00 -4.98 24.48
C ASP A 138 0.09 -4.34 23.09
N VAL A 139 1.21 -3.72 22.71
CA VAL A 139 1.44 -3.15 21.39
C VAL A 139 2.29 -4.06 20.51
N ILE A 140 1.93 -4.17 19.25
CA ILE A 140 2.65 -4.93 18.23
C ILE A 140 2.89 -4.07 16.98
N LEU A 141 4.06 -4.26 16.32
CA LEU A 141 4.31 -3.75 14.98
C LEU A 141 3.53 -4.61 13.98
N THR A 142 2.57 -4.01 13.27
CA THR A 142 1.73 -4.71 12.30
C THR A 142 2.20 -4.52 10.86
N SER A 143 3.00 -3.47 10.59
CA SER A 143 3.71 -3.29 9.33
C SER A 143 4.88 -2.32 9.51
N GLY A 144 6.02 -2.67 8.96
CA GLY A 144 7.22 -1.82 8.91
C GLY A 144 7.54 -1.38 7.49
N VAL A 145 8.83 -1.43 7.12
CA VAL A 145 9.31 -1.05 5.78
C VAL A 145 8.67 -1.91 4.70
N ARG A 146 8.23 -1.23 3.64
CA ARG A 146 7.67 -1.86 2.43
C ARG A 146 8.44 -1.38 1.20
N ALA A 147 9.14 -2.30 0.54
CA ALA A 147 9.69 -2.04 -0.79
C ALA A 147 8.56 -1.88 -1.84
N PRO A 148 8.86 -1.33 -3.04
CA PRO A 148 7.87 -1.12 -4.09
C PRO A 148 7.04 -2.36 -4.44
N VAL A 149 7.67 -3.54 -4.49
CA VAL A 149 6.97 -4.80 -4.80
C VAL A 149 5.97 -5.19 -3.71
N LYS A 150 6.35 -5.05 -2.43
CA LYS A 150 5.41 -5.32 -1.33
C LYS A 150 4.22 -4.37 -1.37
N GLN A 151 4.46 -3.09 -1.62
CA GLN A 151 3.37 -2.12 -1.74
C GLN A 151 2.49 -2.42 -2.97
N LEU A 152 3.08 -2.80 -4.10
CA LEU A 152 2.35 -3.25 -5.28
C LEU A 152 1.45 -4.46 -4.96
N HIS A 153 1.99 -5.46 -4.27
CA HIS A 153 1.22 -6.64 -3.87
C HIS A 153 -0.01 -6.28 -3.03
N LEU A 154 0.15 -5.39 -2.03
CA LEU A 154 -0.97 -4.93 -1.19
C LEU A 154 -1.99 -4.12 -2.01
N PHE A 155 -1.52 -3.26 -2.92
CA PHE A 155 -2.36 -2.46 -3.79
C PHE A 155 -3.18 -3.34 -4.75
N LEU A 156 -2.53 -4.32 -5.41
CA LEU A 156 -3.23 -5.27 -6.28
C LEU A 156 -4.25 -6.12 -5.51
N LYS A 157 -3.89 -6.58 -4.31
CA LYS A 157 -4.82 -7.33 -3.46
C LYS A 157 -6.07 -6.51 -3.13
N LYS A 158 -5.90 -5.26 -2.74
CA LYS A 158 -7.03 -4.36 -2.47
C LYS A 158 -7.82 -4.08 -3.75
N MET A 159 -7.15 -3.81 -4.87
CA MET A 159 -7.79 -3.54 -6.17
C MET A 159 -8.66 -4.71 -6.64
N VAL A 160 -8.19 -5.95 -6.48
CA VAL A 160 -8.99 -7.15 -6.78
C VAL A 160 -10.22 -7.23 -5.88
N CYS A 161 -10.09 -6.92 -4.59
CA CYS A 161 -11.23 -6.88 -3.66
C CYS A 161 -12.25 -5.81 -4.00
N GLU A 162 -11.81 -4.68 -4.57
CA GLU A 162 -12.67 -3.54 -4.98
C GLU A 162 -13.13 -3.65 -6.44
N GLY A 163 -13.02 -4.84 -7.05
CA GLY A 163 -13.48 -5.07 -8.43
C GLY A 163 -12.75 -4.25 -9.49
N GLY A 164 -11.55 -3.76 -9.20
CA GLY A 164 -10.73 -2.93 -10.10
C GLY A 164 -10.89 -1.42 -9.87
N ASP A 165 -11.68 -0.99 -8.91
CA ASP A 165 -11.84 0.44 -8.59
C ASP A 165 -10.57 1.01 -7.96
N LEU A 166 -9.86 1.85 -8.73
CA LEU A 166 -8.62 2.50 -8.30
C LEU A 166 -8.86 3.59 -7.25
N ARG A 167 -10.02 4.23 -7.22
CA ARG A 167 -10.36 5.25 -6.22
C ARG A 167 -10.54 4.61 -4.85
N GLU A 168 -11.38 3.59 -4.77
CA GLU A 168 -11.61 2.84 -3.52
C GLU A 168 -10.33 2.13 -3.05
N THR A 169 -9.54 1.62 -4.01
CA THR A 169 -8.24 1.01 -3.72
C THR A 169 -7.30 2.03 -3.08
N SER A 170 -7.10 3.19 -3.72
CA SER A 170 -6.12 4.19 -3.27
C SER A 170 -6.54 4.93 -2.01
N ALA A 171 -7.84 5.02 -1.73
CA ALA A 171 -8.35 5.52 -0.46
C ALA A 171 -7.95 4.63 0.74
N SER A 172 -7.62 3.36 0.50
CA SER A 172 -7.24 2.39 1.55
C SER A 172 -5.76 2.03 1.53
N ILE A 173 -5.12 1.99 0.36
CA ILE A 173 -3.73 1.57 0.18
C ILE A 173 -3.06 2.54 -0.80
N ALA A 174 -2.04 3.26 -0.35
CA ALA A 174 -1.27 4.15 -1.21
C ALA A 174 -0.72 3.38 -2.43
N PRO A 175 -0.70 3.97 -3.65
CA PRO A 175 -0.09 3.35 -4.81
C PRO A 175 1.39 3.02 -4.58
N PRO A 176 1.97 2.00 -5.26
CA PRO A 176 3.38 1.70 -5.16
C PRO A 176 4.22 2.93 -5.59
N GLY A 177 5.27 3.21 -4.82
CA GLY A 177 6.08 4.42 -4.99
C GLY A 177 5.60 5.65 -4.22
N PHE A 178 4.44 5.59 -3.54
CA PHE A 178 3.84 6.70 -2.79
C PHE A 178 3.62 6.39 -1.30
N THR A 179 3.95 5.19 -0.85
CA THR A 179 3.79 4.82 0.55
C THR A 179 4.89 5.39 1.43
N PHE A 180 4.53 5.99 2.54
CA PHE A 180 5.48 6.48 3.54
C PHE A 180 6.21 5.35 4.30
N HIS A 181 5.73 4.10 4.22
CA HIS A 181 6.46 2.94 4.73
C HIS A 181 7.83 2.73 4.07
N GLY A 182 8.01 3.22 2.83
CA GLY A 182 9.30 3.17 2.14
C GLY A 182 10.35 4.11 2.74
N ILE A 183 9.93 5.11 3.49
CA ILE A 183 10.79 6.17 4.07
C ILE A 183 10.74 6.25 5.60
N GLY A 184 10.08 5.27 6.27
CA GLY A 184 10.21 5.09 7.71
C GLY A 184 8.93 5.07 8.52
N ASP A 185 7.77 5.45 7.99
CA ASP A 185 6.51 5.27 8.69
C ASP A 185 6.24 3.79 8.94
N PHE A 186 5.43 3.49 9.95
CA PHE A 186 5.07 2.12 10.29
C PHE A 186 3.69 2.04 10.91
N ASP A 187 3.10 0.83 10.89
CA ASP A 187 1.81 0.56 11.49
C ASP A 187 1.97 -0.17 12.82
N ILE A 188 1.16 0.20 13.80
CA ILE A 188 1.03 -0.50 15.09
C ILE A 188 -0.38 -1.03 15.29
N GLY A 189 -0.51 -1.99 16.20
CA GLY A 189 -1.79 -2.53 16.63
C GLY A 189 -1.78 -2.93 18.09
N LYS A 190 -2.95 -3.26 18.61
CA LYS A 190 -3.12 -3.91 19.90
C LYS A 190 -3.04 -5.42 19.72
N VAL A 191 -2.27 -6.09 20.54
CA VAL A 191 -2.17 -7.56 20.55
C VAL A 191 -3.56 -8.18 20.76
N GLY A 192 -3.88 -9.20 19.97
CA GLY A 192 -5.18 -9.89 20.03
C GLY A 192 -6.35 -9.16 19.35
N TYR A 193 -6.15 -7.94 18.83
CA TYR A 193 -7.23 -7.17 18.21
C TYR A 193 -7.46 -7.51 16.73
N GLY A 194 -6.57 -8.30 16.11
CA GLY A 194 -6.71 -8.85 14.76
C GLY A 194 -6.91 -7.78 13.70
N GLN A 195 -7.86 -8.01 12.80
CA GLN A 195 -8.16 -7.10 11.69
C GLN A 195 -8.71 -5.73 12.12
N PHE A 196 -9.25 -5.61 13.33
CA PHE A 196 -9.74 -4.33 13.85
C PHE A 196 -8.62 -3.31 14.06
N ASN A 197 -7.36 -3.76 14.15
CA ASN A 197 -6.19 -2.88 14.13
C ASN A 197 -6.11 -1.99 12.88
N PHE A 198 -6.73 -2.40 11.77
CA PHE A 198 -6.73 -1.67 10.49
C PHE A 198 -8.08 -1.00 10.19
N THR A 199 -8.79 -0.62 11.24
CA THR A 199 -10.06 0.11 11.17
C THR A 199 -10.06 1.29 12.16
N SER A 200 -11.02 2.21 12.04
CA SER A 200 -11.21 3.30 13.01
C SER A 200 -11.39 2.80 14.46
N LYS A 201 -11.83 1.55 14.66
CA LYS A 201 -11.95 0.95 16.00
C LYS A 201 -10.64 0.89 16.78
N PHE A 202 -9.47 0.95 16.08
CA PHE A 202 -8.19 1.01 16.79
C PHE A 202 -8.08 2.24 17.69
N GLU A 203 -8.71 3.36 17.34
CA GLU A 203 -8.72 4.57 18.19
C GLU A 203 -9.44 4.39 19.53
N GLU A 204 -10.34 3.40 19.63
CA GLU A 204 -11.07 3.10 20.86
C GLU A 204 -10.21 2.35 21.87
N THR A 205 -9.08 1.78 21.44
CA THR A 205 -8.18 0.99 22.30
C THR A 205 -7.42 1.87 23.30
N ASP A 206 -7.13 1.29 24.45
CA ASP A 206 -6.27 1.89 25.48
C ASP A 206 -4.85 2.16 24.96
N VAL A 207 -4.35 1.29 24.08
CA VAL A 207 -3.05 1.47 23.38
C VAL A 207 -3.02 2.79 22.61
N PHE A 208 -4.02 3.01 21.73
CA PHE A 208 -4.09 4.25 20.95
C PHE A 208 -4.29 5.46 21.85
N LYS A 209 -5.27 5.41 22.77
CA LYS A 209 -5.60 6.52 23.65
C LYS A 209 -4.40 6.97 24.47
N LYS A 210 -3.66 6.03 25.07
CA LYS A 210 -2.46 6.34 25.87
C LYS A 210 -1.36 6.99 25.02
N LEU A 211 -1.14 6.51 23.80
CA LEU A 211 -0.09 7.02 22.92
C LEU A 211 -0.48 8.35 22.27
N TYR A 212 -1.66 8.49 21.73
CA TYR A 212 -2.09 9.66 20.97
C TYR A 212 -2.42 10.84 21.88
N HIS A 213 -3.24 10.64 22.93
CA HIS A 213 -3.57 11.70 23.87
C HIS A 213 -2.39 12.07 24.78
N GLY A 214 -1.44 11.16 24.98
CA GLY A 214 -0.18 11.44 25.66
C GLY A 214 0.84 12.18 24.81
N GLY A 215 0.56 12.45 23.53
CA GLY A 215 1.48 13.15 22.62
C GLY A 215 2.68 12.33 22.16
N TYR A 216 2.68 11.00 22.39
CA TYR A 216 3.81 10.14 22.06
C TYR A 216 3.87 9.72 20.60
N ILE A 217 2.73 9.81 19.88
CA ILE A 217 2.63 9.50 18.45
C ILE A 217 1.91 10.60 17.69
N THR A 218 2.26 10.70 16.41
CA THR A 218 1.54 11.46 15.40
C THR A 218 1.11 10.48 14.33
N ILE A 219 -0.15 10.54 13.91
CA ILE A 219 -0.66 9.69 12.81
C ILE A 219 -0.54 10.44 11.48
N ARG A 220 -0.24 9.72 10.41
CA ARG A 220 -0.08 10.30 9.07
C ARG A 220 -1.41 10.67 8.44
N TYR A 221 -2.37 9.77 8.51
CA TYR A 221 -3.65 9.88 7.82
C TYR A 221 -4.77 10.20 8.82
N THR A 222 -4.84 11.49 9.21
CA THR A 222 -5.94 12.03 10.01
C THR A 222 -7.25 12.04 9.22
N SER A 223 -8.38 12.28 9.86
CA SER A 223 -9.69 12.40 9.21
C SER A 223 -9.72 13.48 8.11
N ASN A 224 -8.92 14.53 8.24
CA ASN A 224 -8.83 15.66 7.31
C ASN A 224 -7.49 15.69 6.57
N ASN A 225 -6.85 14.52 6.33
CA ASN A 225 -5.57 14.52 5.62
C ASN A 225 -5.74 14.93 4.14
N PRO A 226 -4.71 15.57 3.54
CA PRO A 226 -4.78 16.06 2.17
C PRO A 226 -4.51 15.01 1.10
N TYR A 227 -4.26 13.74 1.49
CA TYR A 227 -3.74 12.71 0.59
C TYR A 227 -4.83 11.95 -0.18
N GLY A 228 -6.11 12.10 0.20
CA GLY A 228 -7.19 11.28 -0.35
C GLY A 228 -7.24 9.87 0.23
N VAL A 229 -6.55 9.64 1.35
CA VAL A 229 -6.51 8.38 2.09
C VAL A 229 -7.51 8.46 3.25
N ARG A 230 -8.20 7.37 3.54
CA ARG A 230 -9.09 7.29 4.70
C ARG A 230 -8.32 7.49 6.01
N TYR A 231 -9.06 7.73 7.08
CA TYR A 231 -8.52 7.82 8.44
C TYR A 231 -7.83 6.51 8.85
N GLU A 232 -6.55 6.59 9.28
CA GLU A 232 -5.75 5.43 9.68
C GLU A 232 -5.06 5.70 11.02
N PRO A 233 -5.73 5.45 12.15
CA PRO A 233 -5.16 5.69 13.49
C PRO A 233 -3.97 4.80 13.83
N TRP A 234 -3.78 3.71 13.11
CA TRP A 234 -2.64 2.78 13.28
C TRP A 234 -1.37 3.23 12.58
N HIS A 235 -1.45 4.15 11.60
CA HIS A 235 -0.33 4.57 10.76
C HIS A 235 0.48 5.69 11.41
N ILE A 236 1.64 5.34 11.96
CA ILE A 236 2.49 6.24 12.71
C ILE A 236 3.40 7.02 11.77
N LYS A 237 3.29 8.35 11.82
CA LYS A 237 4.19 9.27 11.13
C LYS A 237 5.55 9.28 11.84
N VAL A 238 6.61 9.05 11.08
CA VAL A 238 8.00 9.22 11.52
C VAL A 238 8.57 10.45 10.83
N THR A 239 8.93 11.45 11.61
CA THR A 239 9.67 12.63 11.13
C THR A 239 11.16 12.34 11.27
N ALA A 240 11.97 12.60 10.23
CA ALA A 240 13.42 12.65 10.39
C ALA A 240 13.75 13.73 11.43
N GLY A 241 14.57 13.39 12.42
CA GLY A 241 14.79 14.20 13.62
C GLY A 241 15.46 15.56 13.37
N ASN A 242 14.71 16.52 12.80
CA ASN A 242 15.06 17.94 12.71
C ASN A 242 13.83 18.86 12.76
N GLU A 243 12.67 18.38 13.23
CA GLU A 243 11.60 19.30 13.64
C GLU A 243 11.65 19.44 15.18
N THR A 244 12.65 20.17 15.67
CA THR A 244 12.53 20.85 16.97
C THR A 244 11.59 22.02 16.77
N ALA A 245 10.48 21.99 17.50
CA ALA A 245 9.51 23.06 17.61
C ALA A 245 10.16 24.39 18.05
#